data_34e6a2cf3489350e04ab11fba3e01d38
#
_entry.id   34e6a2cf3489350e04ab11fba3e01d38
#
_cell.length_a   1.000
_cell.length_b   1.000
_cell.length_c   1.000
_cell.angle_alpha   90.00
_cell.angle_beta   90.00
_cell.angle_gamma   90.00
#
_symmetry.space_group_name_H-M   'P 1'
#
loop_
_entity.id
_entity.type
_entity.pdbx_description
1 polymer ?
#
loop_
_entity_poly.entity_id
_entity_poly.type
_entity_poly.pdbx_seq_one_letter_code
_entity_poly.pdbx_strand_id
1 'polypeptide(L)'
;MYTISYESNDKEIILKAERNNPRKIKNRVFNLEGRDIGLHFGITTKISEKQNNSPIVFNSTMRFEFEPTNDYIFILHLYEIAREFIQFLCYRRNIVFNGVNLISNKVKIGIMYESSEIICDSNPEKRGCISADLIEEHVVDLLNCIAEGNLFLRHIPKDYEESTVVDIASFLSVMTAFEWEFKKKYPNLDDQKSQKTILAENIVEEEIVKLVESSTGKEKTIYKKLKKSIRSFTPLNQKIKIIFEDFQDEIELFGKKLYLRNNEEFNINSISSRLAEQRNDFAHGNLDKEFNLATIIDIILMEFIIYIMQLSYCSIESVNIKKAINDLFLQKIIF
;
A
#
# COMPACT_ATOMS: atom_id res chain seq x y z
N MET A 1 12.52 19.38 -6.13
CA MET A 1 13.13 19.46 -4.79
C MET A 1 14.02 20.68 -4.75
N TYR A 2 13.98 21.52 -3.72
CA TYR A 2 14.93 22.60 -3.52
C TYR A 2 15.85 22.22 -2.39
N THR A 3 17.14 22.29 -2.61
CA THR A 3 18.11 22.24 -1.52
C THR A 3 18.32 23.66 -1.05
N ILE A 4 17.99 23.95 0.19
CA ILE A 4 18.28 25.23 0.83
C ILE A 4 19.57 25.03 1.60
N SER A 5 20.65 25.66 1.15
CA SER A 5 21.89 25.79 1.93
C SER A 5 21.97 27.19 2.52
N TYR A 6 22.47 27.30 3.72
CA TYR A 6 22.81 28.62 4.29
C TYR A 6 24.32 28.70 4.48
N GLU A 7 24.86 29.83 4.08
CA GLU A 7 26.23 30.21 4.41
C GLU A 7 26.14 31.35 5.44
N SER A 8 26.78 31.18 6.57
CA SER A 8 26.88 32.22 7.58
C SER A 8 28.25 32.86 7.47
N ASN A 9 28.28 34.11 7.06
CA ASN A 9 29.40 35.00 7.33
C ASN A 9 29.04 35.85 8.56
N ASP A 10 30.02 36.28 9.35
CA ASP A 10 29.81 37.00 10.62
C ASP A 10 28.88 38.23 10.58
N LYS A 11 28.30 38.56 9.44
CA LYS A 11 27.39 39.71 9.23
C LYS A 11 26.16 39.46 8.37
N GLU A 12 26.07 38.34 7.63
CA GLU A 12 24.90 38.06 6.76
C GLU A 12 24.63 36.56 6.66
N ILE A 13 23.36 36.17 6.76
CA ILE A 13 22.87 34.83 6.43
C ILE A 13 22.40 34.88 4.98
N ILE A 14 23.12 34.25 4.08
CA ILE A 14 22.72 34.13 2.69
C ILE A 14 22.00 32.80 2.50
N LEU A 15 20.70 32.85 2.24
CA LEU A 15 19.92 31.69 1.83
C LEU A 15 20.07 31.49 0.32
N LYS A 16 20.84 30.48 -0.06
CA LYS A 16 20.89 30.03 -1.47
C LYS A 16 19.87 28.94 -1.67
N ALA A 17 18.85 29.20 -2.48
CA ALA A 17 17.94 28.18 -2.98
C ALA A 17 18.46 27.68 -4.33
N GLU A 18 19.13 26.55 -4.34
CA GLU A 18 19.43 25.87 -5.60
C GLU A 18 18.18 25.14 -6.08
N ARG A 19 17.70 25.55 -7.24
CA ARG A 19 16.65 24.87 -7.96
C ARG A 19 17.20 23.58 -8.55
N ASN A 20 17.16 22.49 -7.79
CA ASN A 20 17.22 21.19 -8.42
C ASN A 20 16.02 21.15 -9.37
N ASN A 21 16.29 21.05 -10.68
CA ASN A 21 15.24 20.97 -11.69
C ASN A 21 14.15 20.04 -11.19
N PRO A 22 12.92 20.51 -10.95
CA PRO A 22 11.86 19.60 -10.58
C PRO A 22 11.80 18.57 -11.69
N ARG A 23 12.09 17.31 -11.39
CA ARG A 23 11.93 16.24 -12.35
C ARG A 23 10.46 16.29 -12.73
N LYS A 24 10.20 16.70 -13.96
CA LYS A 24 8.86 16.76 -14.50
C LYS A 24 8.63 15.42 -15.16
N ILE A 25 7.80 14.61 -14.58
CA ILE A 25 7.26 13.46 -15.29
C ILE A 25 6.47 14.06 -16.46
N LYS A 26 6.97 13.85 -17.66
CA LYS A 26 6.36 14.37 -18.88
C LYS A 26 6.23 13.26 -19.89
N ASN A 27 5.19 13.38 -20.73
CA ASN A 27 4.97 12.51 -21.87
C ASN A 27 4.83 11.03 -21.53
N ARG A 28 4.26 10.72 -20.35
CA ARG A 28 3.82 9.38 -20.03
C ARG A 28 2.37 9.24 -20.48
N VAL A 29 2.03 8.11 -21.04
CA VAL A 29 0.68 7.82 -21.52
C VAL A 29 0.23 6.51 -20.88
N PHE A 30 -0.93 6.50 -20.26
CA PHE A 30 -1.58 5.28 -19.81
C PHE A 30 -2.95 5.14 -20.49
N ASN A 31 -3.46 3.92 -20.59
CA ASN A 31 -4.76 3.67 -21.21
C ASN A 31 -5.84 3.46 -20.15
N LEU A 32 -6.93 4.20 -20.27
CA LEU A 32 -8.11 4.04 -19.43
C LEU A 32 -9.34 3.94 -20.32
N GLU A 33 -10.07 2.82 -20.22
CA GLU A 33 -11.29 2.56 -20.98
C GLU A 33 -11.09 2.71 -22.52
N GLY A 34 -9.91 2.30 -23.02
CA GLY A 34 -9.55 2.42 -24.42
C GLY A 34 -9.16 3.83 -24.87
N ARG A 35 -9.00 4.77 -23.96
CA ARG A 35 -8.54 6.14 -24.24
C ARG A 35 -7.11 6.33 -23.73
N ASP A 36 -6.29 6.96 -24.55
CA ASP A 36 -4.92 7.33 -24.16
C ASP A 36 -4.92 8.60 -23.35
N ILE A 37 -4.36 8.54 -22.15
CA ILE A 37 -4.30 9.63 -21.19
C ILE A 37 -2.86 10.06 -21.01
N GLY A 38 -2.52 11.26 -21.47
CA GLY A 38 -1.23 11.89 -21.22
C GLY A 38 -1.13 12.37 -19.77
N LEU A 39 -0.02 12.02 -19.11
CA LEU A 39 0.23 12.32 -17.71
C LEU A 39 1.38 13.30 -17.55
N HIS A 40 1.15 14.35 -16.76
CA HIS A 40 2.17 15.33 -16.38
C HIS A 40 2.13 15.62 -14.88
N PHE A 41 3.28 15.54 -14.24
CA PHE A 41 3.48 16.03 -12.88
C PHE A 41 4.30 17.30 -12.88
N GLY A 42 3.93 18.25 -12.06
CA GLY A 42 4.67 19.47 -11.86
C GLY A 42 4.67 19.93 -10.41
N ILE A 43 5.76 20.52 -9.98
CA ILE A 43 5.84 21.21 -8.68
C ILE A 43 6.07 22.69 -8.96
N THR A 44 5.21 23.53 -8.41
CA THR A 44 5.39 24.99 -8.43
C THR A 44 5.65 25.48 -7.03
N THR A 45 6.60 26.41 -6.91
CA THR A 45 6.92 27.04 -5.63
C THR A 45 6.39 28.46 -5.64
N LYS A 46 5.65 28.82 -4.61
CA LYS A 46 5.29 30.21 -4.33
C LYS A 46 6.08 30.67 -3.11
N ILE A 47 6.78 31.78 -3.25
CA ILE A 47 7.41 32.48 -2.15
C ILE A 47 6.42 33.57 -1.72
N SER A 48 5.99 33.53 -0.46
CA SER A 48 5.12 34.55 0.11
C SER A 48 5.97 35.57 0.85
N GLU A 49 5.93 36.84 0.43
CA GLU A 49 6.61 37.92 1.12
C GLU A 49 5.85 38.40 2.38
N LYS A 50 4.64 37.89 2.62
CA LYS A 50 3.86 38.21 3.83
C LYS A 50 4.21 37.26 4.96
N GLN A 51 4.37 37.83 6.14
CA GLN A 51 4.68 37.21 7.45
C GLN A 51 3.75 36.02 7.83
N ASN A 52 3.78 34.97 7.05
CA ASN A 52 3.14 33.70 7.41
C ASN A 52 4.21 32.73 7.88
N ASN A 53 3.85 31.87 8.83
CA ASN A 53 4.72 30.81 9.38
C ASN A 53 5.34 29.86 8.34
N SER A 54 4.98 29.99 7.08
CA SER A 54 5.51 29.21 5.97
C SER A 54 5.78 30.13 4.75
N PRO A 55 6.98 30.72 4.65
CA PRO A 55 7.31 31.64 3.58
C PRO A 55 7.41 30.98 2.20
N ILE A 56 7.56 29.66 2.16
CA ILE A 56 7.67 28.88 0.92
C ILE A 56 6.53 27.86 0.88
N VAL A 57 5.68 27.96 -0.15
CA VAL A 57 4.59 27.02 -0.40
C VAL A 57 4.88 26.22 -1.67
N PHE A 58 4.93 24.92 -1.54
CA PHE A 58 5.04 24.00 -2.67
C PHE A 58 3.64 23.57 -3.10
N ASN A 59 3.33 23.76 -4.38
CA ASN A 59 2.13 23.22 -4.97
C ASN A 59 2.50 22.10 -5.95
N SER A 60 2.07 20.90 -5.67
CA SER A 60 2.15 19.78 -6.61
C SER A 60 0.92 19.81 -7.51
N THR A 61 1.12 19.63 -8.80
CA THR A 61 0.04 19.57 -9.79
C THR A 61 0.13 18.27 -10.55
N MET A 62 -0.99 17.61 -10.74
CA MET A 62 -1.16 16.45 -11.62
C MET A 62 -2.09 16.89 -12.75
N ARG A 63 -1.69 16.62 -13.99
CA ARG A 63 -2.46 16.98 -15.17
C ARG A 63 -2.65 15.77 -16.06
N PHE A 64 -3.89 15.56 -16.45
CA PHE A 64 -4.28 14.57 -17.45
C PHE A 64 -4.66 15.26 -18.75
N GLU A 65 -4.17 14.74 -19.87
CA GLU A 65 -4.49 15.19 -21.22
C GLU A 65 -5.11 14.04 -22.00
N PHE A 66 -6.30 14.25 -22.52
CA PHE A 66 -7.05 13.24 -23.27
C PHE A 66 -7.91 13.92 -24.35
N GLU A 67 -8.40 13.12 -25.28
CA GLU A 67 -9.31 13.59 -26.33
C GLU A 67 -10.60 14.18 -25.73
N PRO A 68 -11.14 15.24 -26.33
CA PRO A 68 -12.35 15.89 -25.83
C PRO A 68 -13.50 14.91 -25.62
N THR A 69 -14.18 15.02 -24.48
CA THR A 69 -15.30 14.15 -24.12
C THR A 69 -16.41 14.90 -23.41
N ASN A 70 -17.64 14.44 -23.60
CA ASN A 70 -18.81 14.84 -22.80
C ASN A 70 -19.15 13.80 -21.71
N ASP A 71 -18.34 12.78 -21.57
CA ASP A 71 -18.52 11.70 -20.63
C ASP A 71 -18.05 12.12 -19.23
N TYR A 72 -18.99 12.58 -18.43
CA TYR A 72 -18.72 13.03 -17.06
C TYR A 72 -18.32 11.88 -16.14
N ILE A 73 -18.82 10.66 -16.37
CA ILE A 73 -18.48 9.50 -15.57
C ILE A 73 -17.02 9.12 -15.77
N PHE A 74 -16.52 9.19 -16.99
CA PHE A 74 -15.10 9.02 -17.28
C PHE A 74 -14.22 10.04 -16.53
N ILE A 75 -14.65 11.31 -16.49
CA ILE A 75 -13.93 12.36 -15.74
C ILE A 75 -13.91 12.06 -14.24
N LEU A 76 -15.02 11.60 -13.68
CA LEU A 76 -15.09 11.18 -12.27
C LEU A 76 -14.21 9.97 -12.00
N HIS A 77 -14.20 8.98 -12.88
CA HIS A 77 -13.34 7.80 -12.74
C HIS A 77 -11.85 8.20 -12.77
N LEU A 78 -11.46 9.07 -13.68
CA LEU A 78 -10.09 9.60 -13.73
C LEU A 78 -9.72 10.39 -12.46
N TYR A 79 -10.66 11.13 -11.88
CA TYR A 79 -10.50 11.82 -10.61
C TYR A 79 -10.26 10.83 -9.46
N GLU A 80 -11.05 9.74 -9.37
CA GLU A 80 -10.88 8.70 -8.35
C GLU A 80 -9.52 8.00 -8.47
N ILE A 81 -9.09 7.65 -9.69
CA ILE A 81 -7.77 7.07 -9.93
C ILE A 81 -6.66 8.02 -9.44
N ALA A 82 -6.78 9.32 -9.74
CA ALA A 82 -5.83 10.32 -9.26
C ALA A 82 -5.80 10.40 -7.73
N ARG A 83 -6.97 10.33 -7.09
CA ARG A 83 -7.10 10.34 -5.63
C ARG A 83 -6.47 9.10 -5.00
N GLU A 84 -6.81 7.91 -5.49
CA GLU A 84 -6.25 6.65 -5.01
C GLU A 84 -4.73 6.57 -5.21
N PHE A 85 -4.23 7.09 -6.33
CA PHE A 85 -2.81 7.18 -6.57
C PHE A 85 -2.09 8.03 -5.51
N ILE A 86 -2.63 9.20 -5.17
CA ILE A 86 -2.04 10.04 -4.12
C ILE A 86 -2.24 9.43 -2.73
N GLN A 87 -3.37 8.77 -2.47
CA GLN A 87 -3.59 8.00 -1.23
C GLN A 87 -2.54 6.93 -1.05
N PHE A 88 -2.23 6.18 -2.11
CA PHE A 88 -1.16 5.18 -2.09
C PHE A 88 0.20 5.81 -1.80
N LEU A 89 0.56 6.89 -2.49
CA LEU A 89 1.86 7.56 -2.28
C LEU A 89 2.03 8.16 -0.88
N CYS A 90 0.95 8.55 -0.22
CA CYS A 90 0.96 9.24 1.07
C CYS A 90 0.52 8.36 2.25
N TYR A 91 0.18 7.10 2.04
CA TYR A 91 -0.34 6.18 3.05
C TYR A 91 -1.48 6.78 3.89
N ARG A 92 -2.47 7.41 3.22
CA ARG A 92 -3.63 7.99 3.87
C ARG A 92 -4.81 8.17 2.91
N ARG A 93 -6.05 8.01 3.40
CA ARG A 93 -7.27 8.15 2.60
C ARG A 93 -7.85 9.57 2.56
N ASN A 94 -7.52 10.43 3.52
CA ASN A 94 -8.05 11.80 3.61
C ASN A 94 -7.37 12.79 2.64
N ILE A 95 -7.14 12.36 1.41
CA ILE A 95 -6.62 13.21 0.34
C ILE A 95 -7.76 14.03 -0.24
N VAL A 96 -7.58 15.35 -0.25
CA VAL A 96 -8.51 16.31 -0.84
C VAL A 96 -7.78 17.19 -1.84
N PHE A 97 -8.33 17.34 -3.03
CA PHE A 97 -7.81 18.28 -4.01
C PHE A 97 -8.46 19.66 -3.82
N ASN A 98 -7.65 20.71 -3.76
CA ASN A 98 -8.12 22.11 -3.59
C ASN A 98 -8.97 22.63 -4.76
N GLY A 99 -9.35 21.79 -5.67
CA GLY A 99 -10.14 22.04 -6.86
C GLY A 99 -9.47 21.47 -8.11
N VAL A 100 -10.26 20.81 -8.92
CA VAL A 100 -9.82 20.24 -10.20
C VAL A 100 -10.27 21.16 -11.32
N ASN A 101 -9.31 21.76 -12.03
CA ASN A 101 -9.60 22.63 -13.16
C ASN A 101 -9.89 21.78 -14.40
N LEU A 102 -11.04 21.97 -15.00
CA LEU A 102 -11.38 21.46 -16.32
C LEU A 102 -10.96 22.45 -17.38
N ILE A 103 -10.14 21.99 -18.33
CA ILE A 103 -9.52 22.83 -19.36
C ILE A 103 -9.84 22.23 -20.72
N SER A 104 -10.36 23.03 -21.64
CA SER A 104 -10.55 22.67 -23.05
C SER A 104 -9.90 23.75 -23.92
N ASN A 105 -9.14 23.36 -24.95
CA ASN A 105 -8.45 24.29 -25.85
C ASN A 105 -7.63 25.35 -25.11
N LYS A 106 -6.95 24.99 -24.02
CA LYS A 106 -6.19 25.89 -23.14
C LYS A 106 -7.03 26.91 -22.37
N VAL A 107 -8.35 26.84 -22.42
CA VAL A 107 -9.28 27.68 -21.68
C VAL A 107 -9.89 26.88 -20.54
N LYS A 108 -9.91 27.48 -19.36
CA LYS A 108 -10.60 26.89 -18.21
C LYS A 108 -12.11 26.99 -18.43
N ILE A 109 -12.76 25.82 -18.51
CA ILE A 109 -14.21 25.71 -18.74
C ILE A 109 -14.99 25.41 -17.46
N GLY A 110 -14.32 24.98 -16.41
CA GLY A 110 -14.99 24.65 -15.15
C GLY A 110 -14.02 24.30 -14.03
N ILE A 111 -14.60 24.07 -12.85
CA ILE A 111 -13.90 23.57 -11.67
C ILE A 111 -14.77 22.48 -11.04
N MET A 112 -14.18 21.35 -10.70
CA MET A 112 -14.79 20.36 -9.82
C MET A 112 -14.32 20.65 -8.40
N TYR A 113 -15.26 20.73 -7.48
CA TYR A 113 -14.98 20.84 -6.04
C TYR A 113 -15.42 19.56 -5.34
N GLU A 114 -14.61 19.12 -4.42
CA GLU A 114 -15.03 18.08 -3.48
C GLU A 114 -15.81 18.76 -2.33
N SER A 115 -16.96 18.20 -1.98
CA SER A 115 -17.80 18.75 -0.91
C SER A 115 -17.36 18.33 0.50
N SER A 116 -16.27 17.58 0.61
CA SER A 116 -15.74 17.12 1.88
C SER A 116 -15.11 18.27 2.67
N GLU A 117 -15.36 18.30 3.97
CA GLU A 117 -14.64 19.20 4.88
C GLU A 117 -13.14 18.88 4.80
N ILE A 118 -12.34 19.90 4.52
CA ILE A 118 -10.87 19.79 4.56
C ILE A 118 -10.48 19.59 6.01
N ILE A 119 -10.27 18.36 6.42
CA ILE A 119 -9.69 18.06 7.73
C ILE A 119 -8.19 18.33 7.59
N CYS A 120 -7.76 19.47 8.13
CA CYS A 120 -6.34 19.78 8.21
C CYS A 120 -5.64 18.76 9.09
N ASP A 121 -4.55 18.24 8.59
CA ASP A 121 -3.70 17.31 9.32
C ASP A 121 -3.01 18.05 10.50
N SER A 122 -3.18 17.53 11.71
CA SER A 122 -2.61 18.14 12.90
C SER A 122 -1.09 17.99 12.99
N ASN A 123 -0.51 17.03 12.27
CA ASN A 123 0.92 16.70 12.35
C ASN A 123 1.52 16.34 10.97
N PRO A 124 1.60 17.29 10.03
CA PRO A 124 2.08 17.00 8.68
C PRO A 124 3.55 16.54 8.64
N GLU A 125 4.37 16.93 9.61
CA GLU A 125 5.78 16.56 9.72
C GLU A 125 6.00 15.09 10.13
N LYS A 126 4.99 14.43 10.65
CA LYS A 126 5.04 13.01 11.04
C LYS A 126 4.69 12.06 9.90
N ARG A 127 4.53 12.59 8.70
CA ARG A 127 4.13 11.81 7.54
C ARG A 127 5.22 11.71 6.51
N GLY A 128 5.44 10.50 6.04
CA GLY A 128 6.21 10.23 4.86
C GLY A 128 5.35 10.22 3.59
N CYS A 129 6.00 10.24 2.46
CA CYS A 129 5.39 9.94 1.17
C CYS A 129 6.44 9.32 0.25
N ILE A 130 5.99 8.48 -0.67
CA ILE A 130 6.84 7.96 -1.73
C ILE A 130 7.20 9.10 -2.67
N SER A 131 8.48 9.35 -2.85
CA SER A 131 8.94 10.40 -3.77
C SER A 131 8.67 10.00 -5.23
N ALA A 132 8.22 10.95 -6.04
CA ALA A 132 7.87 10.71 -7.44
C ALA A 132 9.05 10.21 -8.28
N ASP A 133 10.28 10.54 -7.91
CA ASP A 133 11.49 10.09 -8.59
C ASP A 133 11.78 8.59 -8.38
N LEU A 134 11.26 7.99 -7.31
CA LEU A 134 11.40 6.55 -7.07
C LEU A 134 10.47 5.71 -7.95
N ILE A 135 9.40 6.31 -8.47
CA ILE A 135 8.39 5.63 -9.28
C ILE A 135 8.28 6.19 -10.71
N GLU A 136 9.15 7.15 -11.09
CA GLU A 136 9.03 7.89 -12.37
C GLU A 136 8.91 6.98 -13.58
N GLU A 137 9.70 5.91 -13.63
CA GLU A 137 9.72 4.98 -14.76
C GLU A 137 8.49 4.06 -14.79
N HIS A 138 7.90 3.78 -13.63
CA HIS A 138 6.78 2.84 -13.43
C HIS A 138 5.46 3.52 -13.02
N VAL A 139 5.38 4.85 -13.15
CA VAL A 139 4.17 5.59 -12.78
C VAL A 139 2.95 5.15 -13.58
N VAL A 140 3.13 4.76 -14.83
CA VAL A 140 2.06 4.25 -15.70
C VAL A 140 1.59 2.89 -15.23
N ASP A 141 2.50 1.99 -14.88
CA ASP A 141 2.18 0.67 -14.37
C ASP A 141 1.39 0.77 -13.07
N LEU A 142 1.81 1.68 -12.17
CA LEU A 142 1.11 1.94 -10.92
C LEU A 142 -0.30 2.50 -11.14
N LEU A 143 -0.47 3.45 -12.07
CA LEU A 143 -1.79 4.00 -12.41
C LEU A 143 -2.70 2.94 -13.05
N ASN A 144 -2.18 2.10 -13.94
CA ASN A 144 -2.93 0.98 -14.52
C ASN A 144 -3.36 -0.01 -13.44
N CYS A 145 -2.45 -0.38 -12.51
CA CYS A 145 -2.78 -1.26 -11.40
C CYS A 145 -3.90 -0.71 -10.51
N ILE A 146 -3.92 0.60 -10.28
CA ILE A 146 -4.98 1.27 -9.52
C ILE A 146 -6.28 1.27 -10.32
N ALA A 147 -6.25 1.69 -11.58
CA ALA A 147 -7.42 1.76 -12.45
C ALA A 147 -8.12 0.41 -12.65
N GLU A 148 -7.35 -0.66 -12.69
CA GLU A 148 -7.84 -2.04 -12.79
C GLU A 148 -8.27 -2.65 -11.45
N GLY A 149 -8.10 -1.93 -10.33
CA GLY A 149 -8.38 -2.44 -8.98
C GLY A 149 -7.42 -3.56 -8.54
N ASN A 150 -6.22 -3.59 -9.12
CA ASN A 150 -5.19 -4.60 -8.86
C ASN A 150 -4.39 -4.36 -7.56
N LEU A 151 -4.61 -3.26 -6.87
CA LEU A 151 -4.00 -2.97 -5.57
C LEU A 151 -5.08 -2.91 -4.49
N PHE A 152 -4.83 -3.55 -3.36
CA PHE A 152 -5.75 -3.47 -2.22
C PHE A 152 -5.43 -2.22 -1.39
N LEU A 153 -6.22 -1.15 -1.56
CA LEU A 153 -5.98 0.14 -0.90
C LEU A 153 -6.83 0.37 0.37
N ARG A 154 -7.77 -0.54 0.68
CA ARG A 154 -8.70 -0.37 1.81
C ARG A 154 -8.05 -0.46 3.19
N HIS A 155 -6.84 -1.04 3.28
CA HIS A 155 -6.06 -1.11 4.52
C HIS A 155 -5.38 0.21 4.87
N ILE A 156 -5.26 1.15 3.91
CA ILE A 156 -4.65 2.46 4.13
C ILE A 156 -5.49 3.21 5.17
N PRO A 157 -4.88 3.75 6.24
CA PRO A 157 -5.59 4.50 7.27
C PRO A 157 -6.18 5.80 6.72
N LYS A 158 -7.21 6.32 7.37
CA LYS A 158 -7.81 7.59 6.99
C LYS A 158 -6.81 8.75 7.12
N ASP A 159 -6.13 8.80 8.25
CA ASP A 159 -5.21 9.87 8.62
C ASP A 159 -4.08 9.35 9.52
N TYR A 160 -3.24 10.25 10.00
CA TYR A 160 -2.14 9.89 10.90
C TYR A 160 -2.63 9.33 12.22
N GLU A 161 -3.66 9.91 12.80
CA GLU A 161 -4.23 9.49 14.07
C GLU A 161 -4.74 8.05 13.98
N GLU A 162 -5.48 7.70 12.93
CA GLU A 162 -5.93 6.33 12.71
C GLU A 162 -4.74 5.36 12.53
N SER A 163 -3.66 5.79 11.86
CA SER A 163 -2.47 4.96 11.65
C SER A 163 -1.71 4.62 12.95
N THR A 164 -1.95 5.35 14.04
CA THR A 164 -1.33 5.09 15.35
C THR A 164 -2.17 4.18 16.25
N VAL A 165 -3.36 3.81 15.82
CA VAL A 165 -4.29 2.98 16.58
C VAL A 165 -4.40 1.60 15.92
N VAL A 166 -4.05 0.57 16.66
CA VAL A 166 -4.24 -0.82 16.23
C VAL A 166 -5.45 -1.37 16.94
N ASP A 167 -6.53 -1.58 16.20
CA ASP A 167 -7.74 -2.26 16.64
C ASP A 167 -8.01 -3.52 15.80
N ILE A 168 -9.05 -4.26 16.16
CA ILE A 168 -9.42 -5.50 15.48
C ILE A 168 -9.75 -5.24 14.00
N ALA A 169 -10.39 -4.12 13.68
CA ALA A 169 -10.80 -3.80 12.31
C ALA A 169 -9.58 -3.47 11.44
N SER A 170 -8.64 -2.67 11.94
CA SER A 170 -7.39 -2.34 11.25
C SER A 170 -6.53 -3.61 11.05
N PHE A 171 -6.39 -4.45 12.09
CA PHE A 171 -5.71 -5.73 12.00
C PHE A 171 -6.30 -6.62 10.89
N LEU A 172 -7.62 -6.86 10.90
CA LEU A 172 -8.27 -7.69 9.89
C LEU A 172 -8.16 -7.10 8.49
N SER A 173 -8.17 -5.77 8.36
CA SER A 173 -7.98 -5.08 7.10
C SER A 173 -6.58 -5.31 6.53
N VAL A 174 -5.53 -5.17 7.36
CA VAL A 174 -4.13 -5.44 7.00
C VAL A 174 -3.95 -6.91 6.60
N MET A 175 -4.49 -7.85 7.38
CA MET A 175 -4.38 -9.27 7.05
C MET A 175 -5.13 -9.64 5.77
N THR A 176 -6.28 -9.00 5.51
CA THR A 176 -7.03 -9.17 4.24
C THR A 176 -6.24 -8.61 3.06
N ALA A 177 -5.60 -7.44 3.22
CA ALA A 177 -4.72 -6.88 2.20
C ALA A 177 -3.57 -7.82 1.86
N PHE A 178 -2.90 -8.36 2.88
CA PHE A 178 -1.84 -9.34 2.69
C PHE A 178 -2.32 -10.59 1.93
N GLU A 179 -3.44 -11.20 2.35
CA GLU A 179 -3.97 -12.40 1.69
C GLU A 179 -4.38 -12.11 0.22
N TRP A 180 -4.90 -10.91 -0.06
CA TRP A 180 -5.23 -10.46 -1.41
C TRP A 180 -3.99 -10.36 -2.29
N GLU A 181 -2.96 -9.61 -1.84
CA GLU A 181 -1.73 -9.42 -2.59
C GLU A 181 -0.96 -10.74 -2.75
N PHE A 182 -0.98 -11.59 -1.73
CA PHE A 182 -0.40 -12.93 -1.80
C PHE A 182 -1.05 -13.78 -2.88
N LYS A 183 -2.38 -13.85 -2.90
CA LYS A 183 -3.12 -14.64 -3.90
C LYS A 183 -2.83 -14.15 -5.32
N LYS A 184 -2.69 -12.85 -5.51
CA LYS A 184 -2.35 -12.26 -6.80
C LYS A 184 -0.94 -12.62 -7.26
N LYS A 185 0.04 -12.60 -6.35
CA LYS A 185 1.44 -12.97 -6.64
C LYS A 185 1.61 -14.47 -6.87
N TYR A 186 0.86 -15.31 -6.17
CA TYR A 186 0.95 -16.77 -6.23
C TYR A 186 -0.41 -17.41 -6.55
N PRO A 187 -0.97 -17.16 -7.74
CA PRO A 187 -2.31 -17.62 -8.09
C PRO A 187 -2.45 -19.15 -8.10
N ASN A 188 -1.35 -19.86 -8.35
CA ASN A 188 -1.32 -21.32 -8.50
C ASN A 188 -0.50 -22.00 -7.39
N LEU A 189 -0.30 -21.36 -6.24
CA LEU A 189 0.53 -21.95 -5.19
C LEU A 189 -0.03 -23.27 -4.67
N ASP A 190 -1.34 -23.37 -4.54
CA ASP A 190 -2.01 -24.59 -4.09
C ASP A 190 -1.88 -25.74 -5.11
N ASP A 191 -1.60 -25.43 -6.39
CA ASP A 191 -1.34 -26.40 -7.45
C ASP A 191 0.12 -26.90 -7.47
N GLN A 192 1.03 -26.20 -6.78
CA GLN A 192 2.47 -26.52 -6.70
C GLN A 192 2.84 -27.41 -5.52
N LYS A 193 1.87 -28.05 -4.90
CA LYS A 193 2.12 -28.98 -3.80
C LYS A 193 3.09 -30.08 -4.21
N SER A 194 3.96 -30.51 -3.29
CA SER A 194 4.86 -31.63 -3.57
C SER A 194 4.05 -32.88 -3.93
N GLN A 195 4.57 -33.72 -4.83
CA GLN A 195 3.91 -34.98 -5.17
C GLN A 195 3.60 -35.85 -3.92
N LYS A 196 4.44 -35.80 -2.90
CA LYS A 196 4.20 -36.49 -1.62
C LYS A 196 2.99 -35.94 -0.89
N THR A 197 2.80 -34.62 -0.87
CA THR A 197 1.64 -33.98 -0.25
C THR A 197 0.36 -34.31 -1.02
N ILE A 198 0.40 -34.24 -2.35
CA ILE A 198 -0.73 -34.60 -3.21
C ILE A 198 -1.15 -36.06 -3.01
N LEU A 199 -0.17 -36.98 -2.95
CA LEU A 199 -0.43 -38.38 -2.68
C LEU A 199 -1.06 -38.61 -1.30
N ALA A 200 -0.55 -37.96 -0.26
CA ALA A 200 -1.10 -38.05 1.08
C ALA A 200 -2.54 -37.49 1.16
N GLU A 201 -2.78 -36.34 0.54
CA GLU A 201 -4.12 -35.73 0.45
C GLU A 201 -5.10 -36.64 -0.29
N ASN A 202 -4.69 -37.26 -1.40
CA ASN A 202 -5.53 -38.18 -2.16
C ASN A 202 -5.90 -39.42 -1.34
N ILE A 203 -4.95 -40.02 -0.60
CA ILE A 203 -5.20 -41.16 0.28
C ILE A 203 -6.22 -40.79 1.35
N VAL A 204 -6.05 -39.62 2.01
CA VAL A 204 -6.97 -39.15 3.05
C VAL A 204 -8.35 -38.82 2.44
N GLU A 205 -8.38 -38.22 1.26
CA GLU A 205 -9.66 -37.92 0.55
C GLU A 205 -10.41 -39.21 0.22
N GLU A 206 -9.74 -40.23 -0.30
CA GLU A 206 -10.36 -41.52 -0.61
C GLU A 206 -10.96 -42.21 0.65
N GLU A 207 -10.25 -42.14 1.77
CA GLU A 207 -10.77 -42.68 3.02
C GLU A 207 -12.00 -41.91 3.54
N ILE A 208 -11.97 -40.57 3.43
CA ILE A 208 -13.14 -39.78 3.81
C ILE A 208 -14.31 -40.01 2.87
N VAL A 209 -14.08 -40.24 1.56
CA VAL A 209 -15.16 -40.60 0.64
C VAL A 209 -15.85 -41.87 1.07
N LYS A 210 -15.11 -42.90 1.45
CA LYS A 210 -15.66 -44.17 1.99
C LYS A 210 -16.49 -43.90 3.26
N LEU A 211 -16.01 -43.07 4.16
CA LEU A 211 -16.76 -42.67 5.36
C LEU A 211 -18.02 -41.89 5.04
N VAL A 212 -18.01 -41.01 4.04
CA VAL A 212 -19.20 -40.27 3.54
C VAL A 212 -20.26 -41.25 2.97
N GLU A 213 -19.81 -42.26 2.25
CA GLU A 213 -20.70 -43.25 1.62
C GLU A 213 -21.33 -44.21 2.68
N SER A 214 -20.56 -44.60 3.67
CA SER A 214 -21.01 -45.52 4.72
C SER A 214 -21.81 -44.89 5.86
N SER A 215 -21.79 -43.52 5.97
CA SER A 215 -22.43 -42.81 7.06
C SER A 215 -23.77 -42.15 6.66
N THR A 216 -24.61 -41.84 7.67
CA THR A 216 -25.94 -41.19 7.48
C THR A 216 -26.09 -39.99 8.43
N GLY A 217 -27.05 -39.11 8.16
CA GLY A 217 -27.46 -38.04 9.04
C GLY A 217 -26.33 -36.99 9.33
N LYS A 218 -26.14 -36.66 10.60
CA LYS A 218 -25.16 -35.66 11.06
C LYS A 218 -23.71 -36.09 10.79
N GLU A 219 -23.43 -37.36 10.93
CA GLU A 219 -22.10 -37.96 10.70
C GLU A 219 -21.66 -37.73 9.23
N LYS A 220 -22.54 -38.03 8.29
CA LYS A 220 -22.32 -37.76 6.86
C LYS A 220 -22.04 -36.27 6.58
N THR A 221 -22.73 -35.38 7.29
CA THR A 221 -22.52 -33.93 7.15
C THR A 221 -21.12 -33.53 7.66
N ILE A 222 -20.63 -34.12 8.74
CA ILE A 222 -19.28 -33.88 9.28
C ILE A 222 -18.23 -34.35 8.29
N TYR A 223 -18.34 -35.57 7.76
CA TYR A 223 -17.37 -36.08 6.78
C TYR A 223 -17.35 -35.29 5.48
N LYS A 224 -18.51 -34.78 5.02
CA LYS A 224 -18.57 -33.86 3.88
C LYS A 224 -17.83 -32.53 4.14
N LYS A 225 -17.89 -32.01 5.36
CA LYS A 225 -17.14 -30.81 5.75
C LYS A 225 -15.63 -31.11 5.80
N LEU A 226 -15.24 -32.25 6.39
CA LEU A 226 -13.84 -32.70 6.42
C LEU A 226 -13.28 -32.91 5.00
N LYS A 227 -14.03 -33.51 4.08
CA LYS A 227 -13.62 -33.63 2.68
C LYS A 227 -13.29 -32.27 2.05
N LYS A 228 -14.08 -31.25 2.31
CA LYS A 228 -13.81 -29.89 1.82
C LYS A 228 -12.57 -29.24 2.43
N SER A 229 -12.19 -29.65 3.66
CA SER A 229 -11.03 -29.10 4.36
C SER A 229 -9.70 -29.83 4.06
N ILE A 230 -9.73 -30.99 3.41
CA ILE A 230 -8.51 -31.73 3.04
C ILE A 230 -7.70 -31.00 1.99
N ARG A 231 -8.34 -30.36 1.03
CA ARG A 231 -7.66 -29.45 0.09
C ARG A 231 -7.35 -28.16 0.83
N SER A 232 -6.48 -28.28 1.80
CA SER A 232 -6.11 -27.14 2.64
C SER A 232 -5.41 -26.10 1.81
N PHE A 233 -6.00 -24.92 1.78
CA PHE A 233 -5.31 -23.70 1.39
C PHE A 233 -4.02 -23.58 2.19
N THR A 234 -2.97 -23.09 1.55
CA THR A 234 -1.71 -22.79 2.24
C THR A 234 -2.01 -21.95 3.49
N PRO A 235 -1.67 -22.39 4.70
CA PRO A 235 -2.02 -21.69 5.93
C PRO A 235 -1.30 -20.32 5.98
N LEU A 236 -1.91 -19.37 6.69
CA LEU A 236 -1.43 -17.99 6.75
C LEU A 236 0.04 -17.86 7.18
N ASN A 237 0.43 -18.60 8.21
CA ASN A 237 1.81 -18.61 8.70
C ASN A 237 2.82 -19.08 7.61
N GLN A 238 2.41 -20.00 6.76
CA GLN A 238 3.25 -20.46 5.65
C GLN A 238 3.31 -19.40 4.53
N LYS A 239 2.19 -18.74 4.22
CA LYS A 239 2.15 -17.63 3.25
C LYS A 239 3.11 -16.52 3.66
N ILE A 240 3.11 -16.14 4.94
CA ILE A 240 4.00 -15.13 5.48
C ILE A 240 5.46 -15.56 5.30
N LYS A 241 5.81 -16.82 5.58
CA LYS A 241 7.19 -17.33 5.41
C LYS A 241 7.65 -17.27 3.94
N ILE A 242 6.79 -17.65 3.01
CA ILE A 242 7.08 -17.60 1.57
C ILE A 242 7.42 -16.15 1.13
N ILE A 243 6.62 -15.17 1.57
CA ILE A 243 6.89 -13.76 1.27
C ILE A 243 8.20 -13.30 1.89
N PHE A 244 8.52 -13.74 3.09
CA PHE A 244 9.81 -13.43 3.72
C PHE A 244 11.00 -13.98 2.95
N GLU A 245 10.88 -15.19 2.40
CA GLU A 245 11.93 -15.79 1.57
C GLU A 245 12.10 -15.02 0.26
N ASP A 246 10.99 -14.62 -0.39
CA ASP A 246 11.03 -13.90 -1.67
C ASP A 246 11.55 -12.47 -1.57
N PHE A 247 11.27 -11.78 -0.45
CA PHE A 247 11.65 -10.39 -0.20
C PHE A 247 12.55 -10.24 1.01
N GLN A 248 13.41 -11.24 1.24
CA GLN A 248 14.26 -11.30 2.43
C GLN A 248 15.05 -10.02 2.65
N ASP A 249 15.68 -9.50 1.61
CA ASP A 249 16.57 -8.32 1.71
C ASP A 249 15.82 -7.04 2.10
N GLU A 250 14.60 -6.85 1.61
CA GLU A 250 13.76 -5.71 1.93
C GLU A 250 13.18 -5.84 3.35
N ILE A 251 12.62 -7.02 3.65
CA ILE A 251 11.90 -7.25 4.91
C ILE A 251 12.87 -7.28 6.09
N GLU A 252 14.00 -7.96 5.99
CA GLU A 252 14.98 -8.01 7.07
C GLU A 252 15.56 -6.64 7.42
N LEU A 253 15.80 -5.80 6.41
CA LEU A 253 16.30 -4.46 6.61
C LEU A 253 15.42 -3.64 7.55
N PHE A 254 14.11 -3.64 7.30
CA PHE A 254 13.15 -2.87 8.09
C PHE A 254 12.72 -3.62 9.35
N GLY A 255 12.50 -4.93 9.25
CA GLY A 255 12.09 -5.78 10.36
C GLY A 255 13.10 -5.76 11.51
N LYS A 256 14.37 -6.05 11.25
CA LYS A 256 15.42 -6.02 12.28
C LYS A 256 15.46 -4.68 13.00
N LYS A 257 15.35 -3.56 12.28
CA LYS A 257 15.36 -2.23 12.88
C LYS A 257 14.09 -1.95 13.70
N LEU A 258 12.93 -2.34 13.19
CA LEU A 258 11.64 -2.16 13.88
C LEU A 258 11.61 -2.91 15.22
N TYR A 259 12.01 -4.18 15.21
CA TYR A 259 12.01 -5.02 16.42
C TYR A 259 13.08 -4.57 17.42
N LEU A 260 14.30 -4.26 16.95
CA LEU A 260 15.36 -3.76 17.82
C LEU A 260 14.94 -2.47 18.58
N ARG A 261 14.24 -1.54 17.92
CA ARG A 261 13.76 -0.30 18.55
C ARG A 261 12.72 -0.55 19.65
N ASN A 262 12.02 -1.67 19.58
CA ASN A 262 10.99 -2.04 20.54
C ASN A 262 11.46 -3.08 21.55
N ASN A 263 12.77 -3.39 21.60
CA ASN A 263 13.38 -4.42 22.44
C ASN A 263 12.77 -5.83 22.24
N GLU A 264 12.37 -6.14 21.00
CA GLU A 264 11.80 -7.42 20.60
C GLU A 264 12.75 -8.16 19.67
N GLU A 265 12.64 -9.50 19.61
CA GLU A 265 13.42 -10.33 18.70
C GLU A 265 12.73 -10.46 17.34
N PHE A 266 13.48 -10.18 16.28
CA PHE A 266 13.01 -10.40 14.91
C PHE A 266 13.14 -11.88 14.54
N ASN A 267 12.05 -12.64 14.64
CA ASN A 267 11.99 -14.06 14.33
C ASN A 267 10.75 -14.39 13.51
N ILE A 268 10.96 -14.76 12.25
CA ILE A 268 9.87 -15.01 11.29
C ILE A 268 8.91 -16.11 11.73
N ASN A 269 9.41 -17.18 12.38
CA ASN A 269 8.56 -18.27 12.83
C ASN A 269 7.60 -17.78 13.93
N SER A 270 8.09 -17.01 14.87
CA SER A 270 7.29 -16.44 15.95
C SER A 270 6.28 -15.40 15.40
N ILE A 271 6.72 -14.51 14.51
CA ILE A 271 5.89 -13.49 13.85
C ILE A 271 4.73 -14.16 13.10
N SER A 272 5.05 -15.10 12.21
CA SER A 272 4.05 -15.78 11.38
C SER A 272 3.04 -16.58 12.20
N SER A 273 3.47 -17.20 13.32
CA SER A 273 2.57 -17.93 14.21
C SER A 273 1.64 -17.01 14.97
N ARG A 274 2.16 -15.92 15.59
CA ARG A 274 1.33 -14.95 16.32
C ARG A 274 0.26 -14.32 15.42
N LEU A 275 0.64 -13.87 14.22
CA LEU A 275 -0.31 -13.28 13.27
C LEU A 275 -1.40 -14.27 12.84
N ALA A 276 -1.04 -15.54 12.58
CA ALA A 276 -2.00 -16.57 12.20
C ALA A 276 -2.96 -16.93 13.35
N GLU A 277 -2.46 -17.03 14.56
CA GLU A 277 -3.26 -17.30 15.77
C GLU A 277 -4.23 -16.14 16.04
N GLN A 278 -3.73 -14.90 16.04
CA GLN A 278 -4.55 -13.71 16.29
C GLN A 278 -5.64 -13.54 15.23
N ARG A 279 -5.29 -13.77 13.95
CA ARG A 279 -6.25 -13.69 12.84
C ARG A 279 -7.36 -14.75 13.00
N ASN A 280 -7.00 -15.97 13.39
CA ASN A 280 -7.97 -17.03 13.61
C ASN A 280 -8.87 -16.73 14.80
N ASP A 281 -8.33 -16.22 15.91
CA ASP A 281 -9.12 -15.82 17.07
C ASP A 281 -10.19 -14.78 16.67
N PHE A 282 -9.80 -13.70 16.04
CA PHE A 282 -10.75 -12.65 15.64
C PHE A 282 -11.74 -13.11 14.56
N ALA A 283 -11.30 -13.93 13.61
CA ALA A 283 -12.20 -14.48 12.59
C ALA A 283 -13.25 -15.45 13.16
N HIS A 284 -12.95 -16.07 14.32
CA HIS A 284 -13.89 -16.93 15.05
C HIS A 284 -14.70 -16.19 16.12
N GLY A 285 -14.56 -14.87 16.23
CA GLY A 285 -15.35 -14.03 17.14
C GLY A 285 -14.81 -13.98 18.58
N ASN A 286 -13.57 -14.40 18.83
CA ASN A 286 -12.90 -14.27 20.13
C ASN A 286 -12.39 -12.81 20.29
N LEU A 287 -13.32 -11.86 20.38
CA LEU A 287 -13.02 -10.43 20.38
C LEU A 287 -12.55 -9.87 21.74
N ASP A 288 -12.56 -10.69 22.76
CA ASP A 288 -12.09 -10.41 24.13
C ASP A 288 -10.55 -10.53 24.28
N LYS A 289 -9.87 -11.04 23.25
CA LYS A 289 -8.41 -11.11 23.26
C LYS A 289 -7.78 -9.77 22.89
N GLU A 290 -6.92 -9.31 23.76
CA GLU A 290 -6.16 -8.08 23.58
C GLU A 290 -4.91 -8.32 22.71
N PHE A 291 -4.46 -7.26 22.02
CA PHE A 291 -3.17 -7.25 21.35
C PHE A 291 -2.03 -7.14 22.36
N ASN A 292 -1.04 -8.00 22.24
CA ASN A 292 0.23 -7.76 22.91
C ASN A 292 1.13 -6.84 22.08
N LEU A 293 2.16 -6.26 22.69
CA LEU A 293 3.08 -5.35 22.03
C LEU A 293 3.75 -6.00 20.78
N ALA A 294 4.15 -7.26 20.88
CA ALA A 294 4.79 -7.95 19.77
C ALA A 294 3.84 -8.07 18.56
N THR A 295 2.55 -8.35 18.77
CA THR A 295 1.56 -8.40 17.70
C THR A 295 1.36 -7.02 17.04
N ILE A 296 1.40 -5.94 17.81
CA ILE A 296 1.33 -4.57 17.24
C ILE A 296 2.52 -4.32 16.31
N ILE A 297 3.71 -4.71 16.73
CA ILE A 297 4.93 -4.60 15.90
C ILE A 297 4.81 -5.47 14.63
N ASP A 298 4.26 -6.68 14.76
CA ASP A 298 4.01 -7.57 13.64
C ASP A 298 3.07 -6.94 12.60
N ILE A 299 2.01 -6.22 13.03
CA ILE A 299 1.08 -5.53 12.13
C ILE A 299 1.79 -4.42 11.35
N ILE A 300 2.59 -3.60 12.03
CA ILE A 300 3.38 -2.54 11.37
C ILE A 300 4.31 -3.15 10.31
N LEU A 301 4.94 -4.28 10.63
CA LEU A 301 5.77 -4.99 9.66
C LEU A 301 4.95 -5.50 8.48
N MET A 302 3.72 -5.98 8.71
CA MET A 302 2.84 -6.44 7.64
C MET A 302 2.45 -5.29 6.69
N GLU A 303 2.27 -4.08 7.17
CA GLU A 303 2.05 -2.90 6.31
C GLU A 303 3.25 -2.64 5.38
N PHE A 304 4.48 -2.78 5.89
CA PHE A 304 5.68 -2.68 5.04
C PHE A 304 5.69 -3.78 3.97
N ILE A 305 5.38 -5.01 4.37
CA ILE A 305 5.35 -6.17 3.47
C ILE A 305 4.30 -5.97 2.35
N ILE A 306 3.11 -5.49 2.68
CA ILE A 306 2.06 -5.22 1.69
C ILE A 306 2.57 -4.20 0.65
N TYR A 307 3.18 -3.11 1.09
CA TYR A 307 3.73 -2.10 0.18
C TYR A 307 4.90 -2.63 -0.65
N ILE A 308 5.77 -3.47 -0.07
CA ILE A 308 6.84 -4.15 -0.82
C ILE A 308 6.23 -5.00 -1.96
N MET A 309 5.20 -5.79 -1.65
CA MET A 309 4.51 -6.63 -2.64
C MET A 309 3.84 -5.77 -3.73
N GLN A 310 3.14 -4.71 -3.36
CA GLN A 310 2.43 -3.81 -4.28
C GLN A 310 3.40 -3.08 -5.20
N LEU A 311 4.47 -2.50 -4.67
CA LEU A 311 5.50 -1.83 -5.47
C LEU A 311 6.23 -2.80 -6.41
N SER A 312 6.56 -4.00 -5.93
CA SER A 312 7.13 -5.07 -6.75
C SER A 312 6.19 -5.52 -7.87
N TYR A 313 4.89 -5.61 -7.60
CA TYR A 313 3.88 -5.94 -8.60
C TYR A 313 3.82 -4.89 -9.72
N CYS A 314 4.05 -3.62 -9.38
CA CYS A 314 4.17 -2.52 -10.34
C CYS A 314 5.57 -2.38 -10.96
N SER A 315 6.38 -3.44 -10.92
CA SER A 315 7.71 -3.54 -11.55
C SER A 315 8.76 -2.57 -11.00
N ILE A 316 8.55 -2.02 -9.81
CA ILE A 316 9.53 -1.10 -9.18
C ILE A 316 10.70 -1.93 -8.63
N GLU A 317 11.92 -1.48 -8.89
CA GLU A 317 13.13 -2.19 -8.50
C GLU A 317 13.34 -2.19 -6.98
N SER A 318 13.96 -3.27 -6.45
CA SER A 318 14.26 -3.47 -5.03
C SER A 318 14.91 -2.25 -4.35
N VAL A 319 15.86 -1.59 -5.01
CA VAL A 319 16.52 -0.41 -4.48
C VAL A 319 15.54 0.75 -4.27
N ASN A 320 14.64 0.97 -5.23
CA ASN A 320 13.62 2.01 -5.14
C ASN A 320 12.51 1.63 -4.15
N ILE A 321 12.14 0.34 -4.05
CA ILE A 321 11.24 -0.18 -3.02
C ILE A 321 11.78 0.14 -1.62
N LYS A 322 13.05 -0.20 -1.35
CA LYS A 322 13.69 0.10 -0.04
C LYS A 322 13.63 1.59 0.30
N LYS A 323 13.94 2.47 -0.66
CA LYS A 323 13.84 3.91 -0.46
C LYS A 323 12.41 4.38 -0.25
N ALA A 324 11.45 3.85 -1.03
CA ALA A 324 10.04 4.18 -0.91
C ALA A 324 9.48 3.82 0.48
N ILE A 325 9.76 2.61 0.98
CA ILE A 325 9.37 2.17 2.32
C ILE A 325 10.03 3.04 3.40
N ASN A 326 11.32 3.36 3.23
CA ASN A 326 12.05 4.23 4.16
C ASN A 326 11.41 5.61 4.26
N ASP A 327 11.04 6.21 3.13
CA ASP A 327 10.47 7.54 3.06
C ASP A 327 9.02 7.55 3.55
N LEU A 328 8.22 6.57 3.12
CA LEU A 328 6.80 6.46 3.46
C LEU A 328 6.59 6.27 4.96
N PHE A 329 7.34 5.38 5.57
CA PHE A 329 7.21 5.03 6.99
C PHE A 329 8.28 5.69 7.88
N LEU A 330 8.99 6.70 7.36
CA LEU A 330 9.97 7.53 8.08
C LEU A 330 11.02 6.70 8.84
N GLN A 331 11.50 5.63 8.23
CA GLN A 331 12.42 4.69 8.88
C GLN A 331 13.82 5.26 9.12
N LYS A 332 14.22 6.34 8.40
CA LYS A 332 15.52 7.02 8.55
C LYS A 332 16.70 6.07 8.41
N ILE A 333 16.64 5.16 7.45
CA ILE A 333 17.77 4.32 7.05
C ILE A 333 18.58 5.09 6.01
N ILE A 334 19.89 5.08 6.15
CA ILE A 334 20.83 5.68 5.18
C ILE A 334 21.26 4.54 4.25
N PHE A 335 21.02 4.72 2.95
CA PHE A 335 21.37 3.77 1.89
C PHE A 335 22.66 4.19 1.21
#